data_df33d43c6f5ab5bb04398d0ca44dd87f
#
_entry.id   df33d43c6f5ab5bb04398d0ca44dd87f
#
_cell.length_a   1.000
_cell.length_b   1.000
_cell.length_c   1.000
_cell.angle_alpha   90.00
_cell.angle_beta   90.00
_cell.angle_gamma   90.00
#
_symmetry.space_group_name_H-M   'P 1'
#
loop_
_entity.id
_entity.type
_entity.pdbx_description
1 polymer ?
#
loop_
_entity_poly.entity_id
_entity_poly.type
_entity_poly.pdbx_seq_one_letter_code
_entity_poly.pdbx_strand_id
1 'polypeptide(L)'
;VTGQAIESASLAGFEQRARTFSIVPITIILFFAGTVAAALANVRRPDVHMRLMVVASVSLLTPAVARLVFLVLAGEGAPRPGMGAEPPPIAFSLLPSFLGNLVLVAAMVHDWRARGRPHRVYVIAGAALVAVQVLRVPLGATAAWHAVTMWLAK
;
A
#
# COMPACT_ATOMS: atom_id res chain seq x y z
N VAL A 1 -4.30 -40.00 -8.98
CA VAL A 1 -5.54 -39.17 -8.81
C VAL A 1 -5.36 -38.17 -7.66
N THR A 2 -4.76 -38.56 -6.54
CA THR A 2 -4.57 -37.66 -5.38
C THR A 2 -3.53 -36.54 -5.63
N GLY A 3 -2.45 -36.80 -6.39
CA GLY A 3 -1.40 -35.80 -6.68
C GLY A 3 -1.95 -34.64 -7.51
N GLN A 4 -2.67 -34.90 -8.58
CA GLN A 4 -3.26 -33.86 -9.44
C GLN A 4 -4.31 -33.03 -8.71
N ALA A 5 -5.10 -33.64 -7.81
CA ALA A 5 -6.09 -32.90 -7.03
C ALA A 5 -5.41 -31.97 -6.01
N ILE A 6 -4.30 -32.36 -5.41
CA ILE A 6 -3.52 -31.53 -4.48
C ILE A 6 -2.85 -30.37 -5.25
N GLU A 7 -2.30 -30.64 -6.42
CA GLU A 7 -1.65 -29.65 -7.26
C GLU A 7 -2.66 -28.60 -7.78
N SER A 8 -3.82 -29.04 -8.27
CA SER A 8 -4.88 -28.10 -8.70
C SER A 8 -5.44 -27.28 -7.55
N ALA A 9 -5.59 -27.84 -6.34
CA ALA A 9 -6.02 -27.10 -5.16
C ALA A 9 -4.98 -26.08 -4.70
N SER A 10 -3.67 -26.41 -4.79
CA SER A 10 -2.59 -25.48 -4.46
C SER A 10 -2.50 -24.31 -5.45
N LEU A 11 -2.68 -24.56 -6.75
CA LEU A 11 -2.71 -23.52 -7.77
C LEU A 11 -3.91 -22.59 -7.59
N ALA A 12 -5.10 -23.14 -7.30
CA ALA A 12 -6.30 -22.35 -7.04
C ALA A 12 -6.12 -21.46 -5.79
N GLY A 13 -5.50 -21.98 -4.72
CA GLY A 13 -5.19 -21.22 -3.51
C GLY A 13 -4.20 -20.09 -3.79
N PHE A 14 -3.16 -20.34 -4.59
CA PHE A 14 -2.20 -19.33 -5.01
C PHE A 14 -2.87 -18.19 -5.80
N GLU A 15 -3.68 -18.54 -6.80
CA GLU A 15 -4.41 -17.55 -7.60
C GLU A 15 -5.32 -16.69 -6.75
N GLN A 16 -6.07 -17.29 -5.83
CA GLN A 16 -6.97 -16.54 -4.96
C GLN A 16 -6.21 -15.55 -4.06
N ARG A 17 -5.07 -15.96 -3.48
CA ARG A 17 -4.22 -15.07 -2.68
C ARG A 17 -3.61 -13.96 -3.52
N ALA A 18 -3.14 -14.28 -4.72
CA ALA A 18 -2.60 -13.29 -5.64
C ALA A 18 -3.65 -12.23 -6.02
N ARG A 19 -4.88 -12.64 -6.32
CA ARG A 19 -6.01 -11.73 -6.59
C ARG A 19 -6.34 -10.85 -5.37
N THR A 20 -6.41 -11.45 -4.18
CA THR A 20 -6.65 -10.70 -2.93
C THR A 20 -5.54 -9.70 -2.68
N PHE A 21 -4.26 -10.07 -2.88
CA PHE A 21 -3.13 -9.20 -2.64
C PHE A 21 -2.99 -8.07 -3.68
N SER A 22 -3.52 -8.25 -4.90
CA SER A 22 -3.43 -7.25 -5.98
C SER A 22 -4.07 -5.91 -5.65
N ILE A 23 -4.99 -5.86 -4.69
CA ILE A 23 -5.56 -4.59 -4.18
C ILE A 23 -4.49 -3.66 -3.61
N VAL A 24 -3.40 -4.21 -3.06
CA VAL A 24 -2.34 -3.43 -2.42
C VAL A 24 -1.63 -2.52 -3.42
N PRO A 25 -1.01 -3.02 -4.51
CA PRO A 25 -0.36 -2.15 -5.49
C PRO A 25 -1.36 -1.24 -6.22
N ILE A 26 -2.56 -1.72 -6.54
CA ILE A 26 -3.57 -0.92 -7.26
C ILE A 26 -3.99 0.28 -6.41
N THR A 27 -4.33 0.09 -5.15
CA THR A 27 -4.74 1.18 -4.26
C THR A 27 -3.61 2.18 -4.00
N ILE A 28 -2.35 1.71 -3.88
CA ILE A 28 -1.18 2.59 -3.74
C ILE A 28 -1.02 3.47 -4.98
N ILE A 29 -1.08 2.89 -6.18
CA ILE A 29 -0.92 3.63 -7.44
C ILE A 29 -2.05 4.65 -7.62
N LEU A 30 -3.30 4.25 -7.36
CA LEU A 30 -4.44 5.15 -7.48
C LEU A 30 -4.36 6.30 -6.46
N PHE A 31 -3.99 6.01 -5.21
CA PHE A 31 -3.82 7.03 -4.19
C PHE A 31 -2.68 7.98 -4.55
N PHE A 32 -1.54 7.47 -4.99
CA PHE A 32 -0.41 8.26 -5.47
C PHE A 32 -0.83 9.19 -6.62
N ALA A 33 -1.44 8.63 -7.67
CA ALA A 33 -1.88 9.40 -8.84
C ALA A 33 -2.87 10.51 -8.45
N GLY A 34 -3.87 10.19 -7.61
CA GLY A 34 -4.84 11.17 -7.12
C GLY A 34 -4.19 12.27 -6.28
N THR A 35 -3.24 11.90 -5.42
CA THR A 35 -2.53 12.88 -4.57
C THR A 35 -1.60 13.77 -5.40
N VAL A 36 -0.91 13.22 -6.40
CA VAL A 36 -0.11 14.00 -7.35
C VAL A 36 -0.99 14.92 -8.18
N ALA A 37 -2.11 14.45 -8.69
CA ALA A 37 -3.06 15.30 -9.42
C ALA A 37 -3.56 16.47 -8.55
N ALA A 38 -3.90 16.20 -7.28
CA ALA A 38 -4.27 17.24 -6.33
C ALA A 38 -3.10 18.21 -6.06
N ALA A 39 -1.86 17.72 -5.98
CA ALA A 39 -0.68 18.57 -5.83
C ALA A 39 -0.48 19.48 -7.05
N LEU A 40 -0.61 18.94 -8.27
CA LEU A 40 -0.50 19.71 -9.50
C LEU A 40 -1.60 20.77 -9.63
N ALA A 41 -2.83 20.46 -9.23
CA ALA A 41 -3.93 21.42 -9.17
C ALA A 41 -3.65 22.58 -8.20
N ASN A 42 -2.76 22.38 -7.22
CA ASN A 42 -2.39 23.37 -6.21
C ASN A 42 -0.98 23.95 -6.39
N VAL A 43 -0.40 23.89 -7.58
CA VAL A 43 0.97 24.42 -7.86
C VAL A 43 1.12 25.90 -7.45
N ARG A 44 0.05 26.69 -7.61
CA ARG A 44 0.05 28.11 -7.22
C ARG A 44 0.00 28.34 -5.70
N ARG A 45 -0.16 27.27 -4.91
CA ARG A 45 -0.13 27.26 -3.44
C ARG A 45 1.02 26.36 -2.96
N PRO A 46 2.26 26.88 -2.92
CA PRO A 46 3.45 26.06 -2.71
C PRO A 46 3.43 25.30 -1.38
N ASP A 47 2.82 25.86 -0.35
CA ASP A 47 2.64 25.23 0.95
C ASP A 47 1.71 24.00 0.92
N VAL A 48 0.66 24.01 0.09
CA VAL A 48 -0.23 22.87 -0.14
C VAL A 48 0.42 21.84 -1.07
N HIS A 49 1.00 22.33 -2.17
CA HIS A 49 1.66 21.50 -3.19
C HIS A 49 2.76 20.61 -2.57
N MET A 50 3.71 21.21 -1.85
CA MET A 50 4.81 20.47 -1.23
C MET A 50 4.32 19.38 -0.27
N ARG A 51 3.30 19.66 0.53
CA ARG A 51 2.78 18.69 1.49
C ARG A 51 2.05 17.53 0.83
N LEU A 52 1.29 17.79 -0.23
CA LEU A 52 0.67 16.73 -1.03
C LEU A 52 1.74 15.86 -1.69
N MET A 53 2.83 16.46 -2.20
CA MET A 53 3.96 15.69 -2.77
C MET A 53 4.63 14.82 -1.71
N VAL A 54 4.80 15.29 -0.47
CA VAL A 54 5.32 14.46 0.64
C VAL A 54 4.38 13.27 0.91
N VAL A 55 3.06 13.49 0.99
CA VAL A 55 2.09 12.39 1.19
C VAL A 55 2.12 11.39 0.03
N ALA A 56 2.19 11.88 -1.21
CA ALA A 56 2.33 11.04 -2.40
C ALA A 56 3.59 10.17 -2.32
N SER A 57 4.75 10.77 -1.99
CA SER A 57 6.00 10.03 -1.85
C SER A 57 5.94 8.97 -0.75
N VAL A 58 5.33 9.31 0.41
CA VAL A 58 5.14 8.36 1.51
C VAL A 58 4.27 7.17 1.08
N SER A 59 3.24 7.37 0.25
CA SER A 59 2.41 6.26 -0.23
C SER A 59 3.20 5.21 -1.02
N LEU A 60 4.26 5.63 -1.74
CA LEU A 60 5.14 4.74 -2.51
C LEU A 60 6.24 4.08 -1.67
N LEU A 61 6.44 4.47 -0.41
CA LEU A 61 7.44 3.82 0.45
C LEU A 61 7.03 2.41 0.87
N THR A 62 5.73 2.09 0.89
CA THR A 62 5.22 0.79 1.34
C THR A 62 5.94 -0.40 0.71
N PRO A 63 6.13 -0.52 -0.62
CA PRO A 63 6.82 -1.67 -1.20
C PRO A 63 8.32 -1.69 -0.88
N ALA A 64 8.97 -0.55 -0.73
CA ALA A 64 10.38 -0.49 -0.35
C ALA A 64 10.57 -0.95 1.11
N VAL A 65 9.73 -0.43 2.02
CA VAL A 65 9.73 -0.83 3.43
C VAL A 65 9.35 -2.30 3.59
N ALA A 66 8.40 -2.82 2.77
CA ALA A 66 8.04 -4.23 2.78
C ALA A 66 9.23 -5.13 2.45
N ARG A 67 10.04 -4.75 1.45
CA ARG A 67 11.26 -5.48 1.11
C ARG A 67 12.28 -5.46 2.25
N LEU A 68 12.46 -4.31 2.89
CA LEU A 68 13.36 -4.17 4.03
C LEU A 68 12.89 -5.00 5.22
N VAL A 69 11.61 -4.92 5.59
CA VAL A 69 11.02 -5.71 6.66
C VAL A 69 11.17 -7.20 6.37
N PHE A 70 10.92 -7.61 5.13
CA PHE A 70 11.05 -9.01 4.74
C PHE A 70 12.51 -9.49 4.85
N LEU A 71 13.47 -8.68 4.39
CA LEU A 71 14.90 -9.00 4.49
C LEU A 71 15.35 -9.17 5.95
N VAL A 72 14.87 -8.29 6.84
CA VAL A 72 15.24 -8.33 8.26
C VAL A 72 14.59 -9.51 9.00
N LEU A 73 13.31 -9.80 8.72
CA LEU A 73 12.55 -10.84 9.45
C LEU A 73 12.79 -12.25 8.88
N ALA A 74 12.98 -12.38 7.58
CA ALA A 74 13.11 -13.68 6.92
C ALA A 74 14.57 -14.12 6.72
N GLY A 75 15.52 -13.21 6.87
CA GLY A 75 16.95 -13.47 6.71
C GLY A 75 17.39 -13.63 5.25
N GLU A 76 18.71 -13.79 5.08
CA GLU A 76 19.33 -14.07 3.77
C GLU A 76 18.96 -15.50 3.33
N GLY A 77 18.34 -15.62 2.16
CA GLY A 77 17.94 -16.93 1.60
C GLY A 77 16.43 -17.19 1.60
N ALA A 78 15.62 -16.34 2.22
CA ALA A 78 14.18 -16.45 2.09
C ALA A 78 13.69 -16.12 0.67
N PRO A 79 12.67 -16.82 0.14
CA PRO A 79 12.09 -16.50 -1.17
C PRO A 79 11.66 -15.04 -1.23
N ARG A 80 12.21 -14.28 -2.18
CA ARG A 80 11.85 -12.86 -2.32
C ARG A 80 10.41 -12.71 -2.80
N PRO A 81 9.60 -11.87 -2.17
CA PRO A 81 8.25 -11.59 -2.64
C PRO A 81 8.27 -11.15 -4.11
N GLY A 82 7.48 -11.79 -4.96
CA GLY A 82 7.39 -11.50 -6.39
C GLY A 82 8.25 -12.37 -7.30
N MET A 83 9.06 -13.30 -6.78
CA MET A 83 9.84 -14.24 -7.58
C MET A 83 9.31 -15.69 -7.45
N GLY A 84 8.04 -15.93 -7.78
CA GLY A 84 7.42 -17.25 -7.67
C GLY A 84 7.07 -17.66 -6.23
N ALA A 85 7.32 -16.81 -5.25
CA ALA A 85 6.91 -17.03 -3.87
C ALA A 85 5.41 -16.79 -3.71
N GLU A 86 4.78 -17.57 -2.84
CA GLU A 86 3.37 -17.40 -2.50
C GLU A 86 3.12 -15.97 -1.96
N PRO A 87 2.10 -15.24 -2.45
CA PRO A 87 1.80 -13.92 -1.94
C PRO A 87 1.49 -13.97 -0.44
N PRO A 88 2.07 -13.07 0.37
CA PRO A 88 1.82 -13.03 1.79
C PRO A 88 0.35 -12.67 2.06
N PRO A 89 -0.19 -13.01 3.25
CA PRO A 89 -1.50 -12.54 3.67
C PRO A 89 -1.60 -11.02 3.54
N ILE A 90 -2.74 -10.52 3.05
CA ILE A 90 -2.93 -9.07 2.81
C ILE A 90 -2.67 -8.21 4.06
N ALA A 91 -2.99 -8.74 5.25
CA ALA A 91 -2.73 -8.07 6.53
C ALA A 91 -1.25 -7.77 6.76
N PHE A 92 -0.34 -8.59 6.19
CA PHE A 92 1.11 -8.35 6.26
C PHE A 92 1.51 -7.01 5.64
N SER A 93 0.72 -6.48 4.71
CA SER A 93 0.96 -5.19 4.08
C SER A 93 0.78 -4.00 5.04
N LEU A 94 0.13 -4.18 6.20
CA LEU A 94 -0.12 -3.10 7.17
C LEU A 94 1.17 -2.67 7.86
N LEU A 95 2.01 -3.61 8.30
CA LEU A 95 3.25 -3.30 9.02
C LEU A 95 4.18 -2.38 8.20
N PRO A 96 4.55 -2.72 6.94
CA PRO A 96 5.35 -1.84 6.11
C PRO A 96 4.68 -0.49 5.84
N SER A 97 3.35 -0.45 5.72
CA SER A 97 2.61 0.79 5.51
C SER A 97 2.70 1.71 6.72
N PHE A 98 2.51 1.19 7.93
CA PHE A 98 2.63 1.99 9.14
C PHE A 98 4.07 2.45 9.39
N LEU A 99 5.07 1.61 9.11
CA LEU A 99 6.48 2.03 9.19
C LEU A 99 6.79 3.15 8.18
N GLY A 100 6.29 3.05 6.94
CA GLY A 100 6.41 4.12 5.96
C GLY A 100 5.74 5.42 6.40
N ASN A 101 4.60 5.32 7.10
CA ASN A 101 3.88 6.48 7.63
C ASN A 101 4.64 7.24 8.73
N LEU A 102 5.69 6.65 9.34
CA LEU A 102 6.54 7.39 10.29
C LEU A 102 7.19 8.62 9.65
N VAL A 103 7.48 8.59 8.36
CA VAL A 103 7.97 9.76 7.61
C VAL A 103 6.91 10.87 7.59
N LEU A 104 5.64 10.51 7.41
CA LEU A 104 4.53 11.46 7.47
C LEU A 104 4.38 12.04 8.88
N VAL A 105 4.47 11.19 9.91
CA VAL A 105 4.44 11.65 11.31
C VAL A 105 5.59 12.62 11.60
N ALA A 106 6.80 12.33 11.12
CA ALA A 106 7.94 13.24 11.27
C ALA A 106 7.69 14.60 10.60
N ALA A 107 7.10 14.61 9.38
CA ALA A 107 6.73 15.83 8.69
C ALA A 107 5.64 16.61 9.45
N MET A 108 4.66 15.94 10.03
CA MET A 108 3.63 16.56 10.87
C MET A 108 4.20 17.15 12.15
N VAL A 109 5.11 16.46 12.82
CA VAL A 109 5.81 16.94 14.02
C VAL A 109 6.67 18.15 13.70
N HIS A 110 7.37 18.15 12.57
CA HIS A 110 8.15 19.29 12.10
C HIS A 110 7.24 20.53 11.89
N ASP A 111 6.11 20.37 11.18
CA ASP A 111 5.16 21.46 10.98
C ASP A 111 4.56 21.96 12.31
N TRP A 112 4.30 21.04 13.25
CA TRP A 112 3.78 21.40 14.56
C TRP A 112 4.80 22.26 15.35
N ARG A 113 6.06 21.84 15.36
CA ARG A 113 7.12 22.62 16.04
C ARG A 113 7.36 23.98 15.40
N ALA A 114 7.27 24.07 14.07
CA ALA A 114 7.50 25.32 13.34
C ALA A 114 6.32 26.30 13.36
N ARG A 115 5.07 25.81 13.48
CA ARG A 115 3.84 26.60 13.29
C ARG A 115 2.82 26.46 14.42
N GLY A 116 3.14 25.73 15.48
CA GLY A 116 2.24 25.46 16.61
C GLY A 116 1.09 24.48 16.32
N ARG A 117 0.93 24.03 15.06
CA ARG A 117 -0.09 23.06 14.65
C ARG A 117 0.30 22.36 13.35
N PRO A 118 -0.05 21.07 13.16
CA PRO A 118 0.13 20.40 11.89
C PRO A 118 -0.74 21.02 10.80
N HIS A 119 -0.24 21.08 9.59
CA HIS A 119 -0.99 21.62 8.46
C HIS A 119 -2.17 20.71 8.10
N ARG A 120 -3.34 21.29 7.80
CA ARG A 120 -4.57 20.54 7.48
C ARG A 120 -4.41 19.52 6.36
N VAL A 121 -3.55 19.82 5.37
CA VAL A 121 -3.24 18.90 4.26
C VAL A 121 -2.67 17.59 4.76
N TYR A 122 -1.70 17.62 5.69
CA TYR A 122 -1.15 16.39 6.27
C TYR A 122 -2.20 15.59 7.04
N VAL A 123 -3.07 16.28 7.78
CA VAL A 123 -4.13 15.60 8.54
C VAL A 123 -5.13 14.94 7.60
N ILE A 124 -5.64 15.66 6.60
CA ILE A 124 -6.66 15.14 5.68
C ILE A 124 -6.07 14.05 4.76
N ALA A 125 -4.97 14.36 4.05
CA ALA A 125 -4.38 13.41 3.11
C ALA A 125 -3.72 12.22 3.82
N GLY A 126 -3.14 12.44 5.01
CA GLY A 126 -2.60 11.37 5.84
C GLY A 126 -3.70 10.45 6.39
N ALA A 127 -4.82 11.00 6.87
CA ALA A 127 -5.97 10.20 7.29
C ALA A 127 -6.55 9.39 6.12
N ALA A 128 -6.65 9.99 4.93
CA ALA A 128 -7.08 9.30 3.72
C ALA A 128 -6.11 8.15 3.35
N LEU A 129 -4.78 8.37 3.44
CA LEU A 129 -3.78 7.34 3.22
C LEU A 129 -3.96 6.16 4.18
N VAL A 130 -4.09 6.44 5.48
CA VAL A 130 -4.30 5.40 6.51
C VAL A 130 -5.62 4.68 6.28
N ALA A 131 -6.70 5.40 5.95
CA ALA A 131 -7.99 4.79 5.64
C ALA A 131 -7.89 3.81 4.46
N VAL A 132 -7.23 4.19 3.36
CA VAL A 132 -6.98 3.30 2.21
C VAL A 132 -6.16 2.08 2.63
N GLN A 133 -5.11 2.27 3.44
CA GLN A 133 -4.25 1.18 3.91
C GLN A 133 -5.01 0.16 4.79
N VAL A 134 -5.93 0.61 5.62
CA VAL A 134 -6.72 -0.27 6.51
C VAL A 134 -7.88 -0.91 5.75
N LEU A 135 -8.64 -0.12 4.97
CA LEU A 135 -9.82 -0.60 4.27
C LEU A 135 -9.51 -1.61 3.16
N ARG A 136 -8.32 -1.57 2.55
CA ARG A 136 -7.92 -2.56 1.53
C ARG A 136 -7.92 -3.99 2.08
N VAL A 137 -7.71 -4.20 3.39
CA VAL A 137 -7.68 -5.54 3.99
C VAL A 137 -9.06 -6.22 3.88
N PRO A 138 -10.17 -5.66 4.41
CA PRO A 138 -11.48 -6.25 4.22
C PRO A 138 -11.95 -6.21 2.76
N LEU A 139 -11.64 -5.13 2.00
CA LEU A 139 -12.07 -5.00 0.61
C LEU A 139 -11.43 -6.05 -0.30
N GLY A 140 -10.15 -6.39 -0.09
CA GLY A 140 -9.46 -7.41 -0.88
C GLY A 140 -10.06 -8.81 -0.78
N ALA A 141 -10.78 -9.10 0.30
CA ALA A 141 -11.47 -10.38 0.50
C ALA A 141 -12.90 -10.40 -0.07
N THR A 142 -13.40 -9.29 -0.63
CA THR A 142 -14.77 -9.21 -1.14
C THR A 142 -14.94 -9.86 -2.51
N ALA A 143 -16.12 -10.43 -2.75
CA ALA A 143 -16.49 -10.98 -4.06
C ALA A 143 -16.45 -9.90 -5.16
N ALA A 144 -16.78 -8.65 -4.84
CA ALA A 144 -16.71 -7.53 -5.76
C ALA A 144 -15.26 -7.29 -6.26
N TRP A 145 -14.27 -7.33 -5.35
CA TRP A 145 -12.87 -7.20 -5.74
C TRP A 145 -12.42 -8.35 -6.65
N HIS A 146 -12.79 -9.58 -6.31
CA HIS A 146 -12.47 -10.75 -7.15
C HIS A 146 -13.10 -10.64 -8.55
N ALA A 147 -14.32 -10.11 -8.67
CA ALA A 147 -14.95 -9.86 -9.98
C ALA A 147 -14.17 -8.82 -10.81
N VAL A 148 -13.71 -7.73 -10.16
CA VAL A 148 -12.87 -6.71 -10.82
C VAL A 148 -11.55 -7.31 -11.31
N THR A 149 -10.87 -8.11 -10.50
CA THR A 149 -9.61 -8.74 -10.90
C THR A 149 -9.78 -9.73 -12.04
N MET A 150 -10.88 -10.48 -12.08
CA MET A 150 -11.22 -11.37 -13.20
C MET A 150 -11.49 -10.60 -14.50
N TRP A 151 -12.10 -9.42 -14.40
CA TRP A 151 -12.34 -8.56 -15.56
C TRP A 151 -11.04 -7.95 -16.09
N LEU A 152 -10.13 -7.53 -15.21
CA LEU A 152 -8.81 -6.97 -15.60
C LEU A 152 -7.85 -8.02 -16.18
N ALA A 153 -8.08 -9.30 -15.94
CA ALA A 153 -7.27 -10.41 -16.45
C ALA A 153 -7.69 -10.92 -17.83
N LYS A 154 -8.75 -10.34 -18.43
CA LYS A 154 -9.23 -10.64 -19.79
C LYS A 154 -8.51 -9.77 -20.82
#